data_4ec7efa38dd79dbdfe9e4fc3940b7a2a
#
_entry.id   4ec7efa38dd79dbdfe9e4fc3940b7a2a
#
_cell.length_a   1.000
_cell.length_b   1.000
_cell.length_c   1.000
_cell.angle_alpha   90.00
_cell.angle_beta   90.00
_cell.angle_gamma   90.00
#
_symmetry.space_group_name_H-M   'P 1'
#
loop_
_entity.id
_entity.type
_entity.pdbx_description
1 polymer ?
#
loop_
_entity_poly.entity_id
_entity_poly.type
_entity_poly.pdbx_seq_one_letter_code
_entity_poly.pdbx_strand_id
1 'polypeptide(L)'
;MKPEGIKKEIRRLFEIIREMDRKVIIIFLSVAVLQTISWYYTSRNFFRINFFPYYQNDPDVYLYEYLYWFIGDFVTLFIFSIIIIKFILKEDLKNYGLQFSDYKTGLVLSAIFFLVMLPVIWFFSATPDFSAKYPHLLSTRNSWQEFFIYESGMLLYMISWEFIWRGFMLFGLKEKFGYYAVLIQMIPFVILHNGKPAPETFGAIAGGIALGILAFRTNSVYYCVLTHMGVMFMIDIISTLRYRANDYGVGIESFFNIIKVLF
;
A
#
# COMPACT_ATOMS: atom_id res chain seq x y z
N MET A 1 38.77 8.29 -27.30
CA MET A 1 38.36 6.99 -27.89
C MET A 1 38.11 7.22 -29.37
N LYS A 2 38.65 6.37 -30.27
CA LYS A 2 38.39 6.49 -31.71
C LYS A 2 36.90 6.25 -32.04
N PRO A 3 36.31 6.88 -33.07
CA PRO A 3 34.87 6.74 -33.39
C PRO A 3 34.39 5.28 -33.55
N GLU A 4 35.25 4.39 -34.04
CA GLU A 4 34.98 2.96 -34.16
C GLU A 4 34.83 2.27 -32.80
N GLY A 5 35.60 2.71 -31.80
CA GLY A 5 35.48 2.20 -30.41
C GLY A 5 34.15 2.57 -29.78
N ILE A 6 33.65 3.78 -30.04
CA ILE A 6 32.33 4.23 -29.55
C ILE A 6 31.20 3.40 -30.14
N LYS A 7 31.22 3.16 -31.45
CA LYS A 7 30.21 2.34 -32.14
C LYS A 7 30.19 0.89 -31.58
N LYS A 8 31.36 0.32 -31.27
CA LYS A 8 31.49 -1.01 -30.70
C LYS A 8 30.89 -1.06 -29.29
N GLU A 9 31.15 -0.07 -28.43
CA GLU A 9 30.57 -0.01 -27.10
C GLU A 9 29.06 0.20 -27.13
N ILE A 10 28.53 1.07 -27.99
CA ILE A 10 27.09 1.24 -28.18
C ILE A 10 26.43 -0.08 -28.59
N ARG A 11 27.01 -0.82 -29.55
CA ARG A 11 26.51 -2.13 -29.94
C ARG A 11 26.48 -3.09 -28.77
N ARG A 12 27.54 -3.15 -27.96
CA ARG A 12 27.62 -3.98 -26.76
C ARG A 12 26.54 -3.63 -25.72
N LEU A 13 26.24 -2.36 -25.52
CA LEU A 13 25.14 -1.95 -24.63
C LEU A 13 23.78 -2.45 -25.14
N PHE A 14 23.54 -2.38 -26.46
CA PHE A 14 22.31 -2.94 -27.04
C PHE A 14 22.25 -4.47 -26.93
N GLU A 15 23.37 -5.16 -27.06
CA GLU A 15 23.45 -6.61 -26.86
C GLU A 15 23.08 -6.99 -25.41
N ILE A 16 23.62 -6.29 -24.41
CA ILE A 16 23.27 -6.47 -23.00
C ILE A 16 21.77 -6.32 -22.77
N ILE A 17 21.15 -5.26 -23.32
CA ILE A 17 19.70 -5.04 -23.19
C ILE A 17 18.89 -6.16 -23.84
N ARG A 18 19.36 -6.69 -24.98
CA ARG A 18 18.70 -7.79 -25.69
C ARG A 18 18.74 -9.12 -24.94
N GLU A 19 19.77 -9.34 -24.12
CA GLU A 19 19.93 -10.55 -23.30
C GLU A 19 19.06 -10.51 -22.03
N MET A 20 18.57 -9.34 -21.64
CA MET A 20 17.69 -9.21 -20.48
C MET A 20 16.32 -9.85 -20.74
N ASP A 21 15.77 -10.47 -19.72
CA ASP A 21 14.41 -11.02 -19.75
C ASP A 21 13.36 -9.92 -19.99
N ARG A 22 12.63 -10.04 -21.10
CA ARG A 22 11.64 -9.04 -21.53
C ARG A 22 10.55 -8.79 -20.48
N LYS A 23 10.05 -9.84 -19.82
CA LYS A 23 9.02 -9.73 -18.81
C LYS A 23 9.52 -8.95 -17.59
N VAL A 24 10.75 -9.26 -17.16
CA VAL A 24 11.41 -8.58 -16.05
C VAL A 24 11.58 -7.09 -16.35
N ILE A 25 12.06 -6.73 -17.57
CA ILE A 25 12.20 -5.34 -17.99
C ILE A 25 10.84 -4.62 -17.92
N ILE A 26 9.79 -5.22 -18.51
CA ILE A 26 8.44 -4.62 -18.52
C ILE A 26 7.96 -4.39 -17.08
N ILE A 27 8.08 -5.38 -16.18
CA ILE A 27 7.65 -5.23 -14.79
C ILE A 27 8.39 -4.09 -14.09
N PHE A 28 9.72 -4.07 -14.13
CA PHE A 28 10.49 -3.02 -13.43
C PHE A 28 10.23 -1.63 -14.00
N LEU A 29 10.25 -1.47 -15.33
CA LEU A 29 9.97 -0.18 -15.95
C LEU A 29 8.55 0.30 -15.68
N SER A 30 7.57 -0.62 -15.74
CA SER A 30 6.19 -0.26 -15.45
C SER A 30 6.03 0.21 -14.00
N VAL A 31 6.60 -0.52 -13.01
CA VAL A 31 6.56 -0.09 -11.60
C VAL A 31 7.20 1.28 -11.44
N ALA A 32 8.37 1.52 -12.04
CA ALA A 32 9.05 2.81 -11.96
C ALA A 32 8.20 3.94 -12.56
N VAL A 33 7.63 3.73 -13.75
CA VAL A 33 6.77 4.73 -14.42
C VAL A 33 5.48 4.98 -13.64
N LEU A 34 4.78 3.93 -13.22
CA LEU A 34 3.52 4.06 -12.49
C LEU A 34 3.71 4.75 -11.14
N GLN A 35 4.77 4.42 -10.38
CA GLN A 35 5.11 5.10 -9.13
C GLN A 35 5.48 6.58 -9.37
N THR A 36 6.18 6.88 -10.47
CA THR A 36 6.49 8.26 -10.82
C THR A 36 5.22 9.04 -11.17
N ILE A 37 4.29 8.45 -11.92
CA ILE A 37 2.98 9.07 -12.21
C ILE A 37 2.19 9.30 -10.91
N SER A 38 2.13 8.29 -10.04
CA SER A 38 1.48 8.41 -8.73
C SER A 38 2.06 9.59 -7.94
N TRP A 39 3.37 9.65 -7.80
CA TRP A 39 4.05 10.71 -7.04
C TRP A 39 3.78 12.12 -7.56
N TYR A 40 3.85 12.31 -8.88
CA TYR A 40 3.76 13.64 -9.47
C TYR A 40 2.34 14.09 -9.84
N TYR A 41 1.42 13.16 -10.14
CA TYR A 41 0.11 13.51 -10.72
C TYR A 41 -1.10 13.02 -9.94
N THR A 42 -0.98 12.01 -9.08
CA THR A 42 -2.11 11.54 -8.25
C THR A 42 -1.90 11.76 -6.75
N SER A 43 -0.77 12.36 -6.37
CA SER A 43 -0.45 12.63 -4.97
C SER A 43 -1.31 13.75 -4.38
N ARG A 44 -1.40 13.77 -3.04
CA ARG A 44 -1.99 14.87 -2.29
C ARG A 44 -1.32 16.21 -2.58
N ASN A 45 0.01 16.22 -2.80
CA ASN A 45 0.74 17.43 -3.14
C ASN A 45 0.28 18.03 -4.48
N PHE A 46 0.02 17.17 -5.48
CA PHE A 46 -0.55 17.63 -6.75
C PHE A 46 -1.92 18.26 -6.57
N PHE A 47 -2.80 17.63 -5.76
CA PHE A 47 -4.11 18.20 -5.43
C PHE A 47 -3.97 19.57 -4.76
N ARG A 48 -3.08 19.69 -3.78
CA ARG A 48 -2.85 20.97 -3.05
C ARG A 48 -2.42 22.10 -3.97
N ILE A 49 -1.57 21.81 -4.94
CA ILE A 49 -1.08 22.83 -5.88
C ILE A 49 -2.14 23.20 -6.91
N ASN A 50 -2.89 22.23 -7.45
CA ASN A 50 -3.71 22.44 -8.64
C ASN A 50 -5.21 22.59 -8.35
N PHE A 51 -5.72 21.99 -7.28
CA PHE A 51 -7.17 21.95 -7.01
C PHE A 51 -7.56 22.61 -5.70
N PHE A 52 -6.75 22.52 -4.66
CA PHE A 52 -7.04 23.07 -3.34
C PHE A 52 -7.46 24.55 -3.39
N PRO A 53 -6.84 25.46 -4.18
CA PRO A 53 -7.27 26.86 -4.24
C PRO A 53 -8.72 27.07 -4.68
N TYR A 54 -9.29 26.14 -5.44
CA TYR A 54 -10.68 26.22 -5.92
C TYR A 54 -11.69 25.75 -4.86
N TYR A 55 -11.25 24.91 -3.91
CA TYR A 55 -12.12 24.29 -2.89
C TYR A 55 -11.74 24.71 -1.46
N GLN A 56 -10.84 25.66 -1.27
CA GLN A 56 -10.31 26.04 0.04
C GLN A 56 -11.36 26.49 1.08
N ASN A 57 -12.52 26.93 0.65
CA ASN A 57 -13.64 27.34 1.51
C ASN A 57 -14.64 26.20 1.78
N ASP A 58 -14.45 25.04 1.16
CA ASP A 58 -15.28 23.87 1.38
C ASP A 58 -14.79 23.13 2.64
N PRO A 59 -15.66 22.81 3.61
CA PRO A 59 -15.26 22.11 4.84
C PRO A 59 -14.67 20.73 4.56
N ASP A 60 -15.03 20.10 3.45
CA ASP A 60 -14.61 18.75 3.08
C ASP A 60 -13.35 18.72 2.18
N VAL A 61 -12.69 19.86 1.95
CA VAL A 61 -11.55 19.97 1.02
C VAL A 61 -10.42 18.97 1.34
N TYR A 62 -10.16 18.69 2.61
CA TYR A 62 -9.16 17.71 3.01
C TYR A 62 -9.60 16.27 2.73
N LEU A 63 -10.89 15.96 2.83
CA LEU A 63 -11.45 14.69 2.39
C LEU A 63 -11.29 14.53 0.87
N TYR A 64 -11.58 15.57 0.09
CA TYR A 64 -11.36 15.55 -1.37
C TYR A 64 -9.91 15.32 -1.74
N GLU A 65 -8.96 15.90 -0.99
CA GLU A 65 -7.52 15.68 -1.17
C GLU A 65 -7.15 14.19 -1.01
N TYR A 66 -7.68 13.52 0.02
CA TYR A 66 -7.43 12.09 0.24
C TYR A 66 -8.11 11.21 -0.81
N LEU A 67 -9.37 11.49 -1.13
CA LEU A 67 -10.11 10.74 -2.15
C LEU A 67 -9.47 10.88 -3.53
N TYR A 68 -8.98 12.07 -3.88
CA TYR A 68 -8.22 12.29 -5.10
C TYR A 68 -7.00 11.37 -5.18
N TRP A 69 -6.20 11.32 -4.11
CA TRP A 69 -5.05 10.45 -4.03
C TRP A 69 -5.44 8.97 -4.14
N PHE A 70 -6.40 8.53 -3.35
CA PHE A 70 -6.82 7.13 -3.32
C PHE A 70 -7.37 6.65 -4.67
N ILE A 71 -8.23 7.43 -5.31
CA ILE A 71 -8.81 7.11 -6.62
C ILE A 71 -7.71 7.21 -7.71
N GLY A 72 -6.88 8.23 -7.64
CA GLY A 72 -5.77 8.41 -8.57
C GLY A 72 -4.79 7.25 -8.55
N ASP A 73 -4.41 6.77 -7.37
CA ASP A 73 -3.54 5.61 -7.22
C ASP A 73 -4.25 4.30 -7.61
N PHE A 74 -5.56 4.18 -7.36
CA PHE A 74 -6.32 3.04 -7.85
C PHE A 74 -6.29 2.97 -9.38
N VAL A 75 -6.46 4.07 -10.07
CA VAL A 75 -6.36 4.10 -11.54
C VAL A 75 -4.91 3.82 -11.97
N THR A 76 -3.94 4.49 -11.36
CA THR A 76 -2.54 4.43 -11.81
C THR A 76 -1.89 3.08 -11.47
N LEU A 77 -2.00 2.62 -10.23
CA LEU A 77 -1.27 1.44 -9.77
C LEU A 77 -2.04 0.13 -10.00
N PHE A 78 -3.38 0.16 -9.99
CA PHE A 78 -4.18 -1.05 -10.20
C PHE A 78 -4.64 -1.18 -11.66
N ILE A 79 -5.40 -0.20 -12.19
CA ILE A 79 -5.99 -0.31 -13.52
C ILE A 79 -4.91 -0.35 -14.61
N PHE A 80 -3.90 0.53 -14.56
CA PHE A 80 -2.83 0.49 -15.57
C PHE A 80 -1.99 -0.78 -15.46
N SER A 81 -1.75 -1.33 -14.27
CA SER A 81 -1.09 -2.64 -14.14
C SER A 81 -1.91 -3.75 -14.80
N ILE A 82 -3.25 -3.75 -14.64
CA ILE A 82 -4.14 -4.70 -15.36
C ILE A 82 -4.02 -4.54 -16.88
N ILE A 83 -4.00 -3.31 -17.37
CA ILE A 83 -3.83 -3.03 -18.80
C ILE A 83 -2.49 -3.58 -19.32
N ILE A 84 -1.40 -3.36 -18.56
CA ILE A 84 -0.08 -3.89 -18.90
C ILE A 84 -0.09 -5.43 -18.96
N ILE A 85 -0.68 -6.09 -17.94
CA ILE A 85 -0.79 -7.55 -17.91
C ILE A 85 -1.55 -8.05 -19.14
N LYS A 86 -2.72 -7.48 -19.41
CA LYS A 86 -3.61 -7.97 -20.46
C LYS A 86 -3.14 -7.67 -21.88
N PHE A 87 -2.63 -6.48 -22.13
CA PHE A 87 -2.34 -6.02 -23.49
C PHE A 87 -0.85 -6.07 -23.87
N ILE A 88 0.06 -5.91 -22.90
CA ILE A 88 1.50 -5.91 -23.16
C ILE A 88 2.08 -7.30 -22.88
N LEU A 89 1.82 -7.86 -21.70
CA LEU A 89 2.28 -9.20 -21.33
C LEU A 89 1.42 -10.32 -21.92
N LYS A 90 0.14 -10.03 -22.18
CA LYS A 90 -0.88 -10.98 -22.70
C LYS A 90 -1.07 -12.20 -21.78
N GLU A 91 -1.07 -11.94 -20.50
CA GLU A 91 -1.19 -12.96 -19.47
C GLU A 91 -2.55 -12.89 -18.74
N ASP A 92 -2.88 -13.93 -17.99
CA ASP A 92 -4.08 -13.97 -17.16
C ASP A 92 -3.87 -13.30 -15.82
N LEU A 93 -4.87 -12.53 -15.37
CA LEU A 93 -4.86 -11.85 -14.09
C LEU A 93 -4.74 -12.81 -12.89
N LYS A 94 -5.17 -14.05 -13.06
CA LYS A 94 -5.00 -15.11 -12.04
C LYS A 94 -3.53 -15.37 -11.73
N ASN A 95 -2.63 -15.26 -12.73
CA ASN A 95 -1.20 -15.44 -12.56
C ASN A 95 -0.58 -14.32 -11.71
N TYR A 96 -1.31 -13.21 -11.53
CA TYR A 96 -0.95 -12.05 -10.70
C TYR A 96 -1.72 -12.00 -9.38
N GLY A 97 -2.27 -13.12 -8.94
CA GLY A 97 -2.90 -13.28 -7.64
C GLY A 97 -4.34 -12.74 -7.55
N LEU A 98 -4.97 -12.31 -8.65
CA LEU A 98 -6.39 -11.94 -8.66
C LEU A 98 -7.27 -13.19 -8.74
N GLN A 99 -7.20 -14.00 -7.69
CA GLN A 99 -7.98 -15.22 -7.51
C GLN A 99 -8.13 -15.57 -6.03
N PHE A 100 -9.25 -16.18 -5.67
CA PHE A 100 -9.44 -16.81 -4.37
C PHE A 100 -8.85 -18.23 -4.39
N SER A 101 -7.57 -18.33 -4.02
CA SER A 101 -6.85 -19.60 -3.95
C SER A 101 -6.43 -19.84 -2.49
N ASP A 102 -6.42 -21.11 -2.07
CA ASP A 102 -6.04 -21.57 -0.72
C ASP A 102 -6.62 -20.68 0.41
N TYR A 103 -7.94 -20.45 0.36
CA TYR A 103 -8.62 -19.50 1.25
C TYR A 103 -8.47 -19.87 2.74
N LYS A 104 -8.39 -21.17 3.06
CA LYS A 104 -8.20 -21.61 4.45
C LYS A 104 -6.88 -21.12 5.00
N THR A 105 -5.78 -21.36 4.29
CA THR A 105 -4.45 -20.87 4.67
C THR A 105 -4.43 -19.35 4.70
N GLY A 106 -5.02 -18.70 3.69
CA GLY A 106 -5.07 -17.24 3.60
C GLY A 106 -5.75 -16.59 4.81
N LEU A 107 -6.94 -17.07 5.18
CA LEU A 107 -7.69 -16.55 6.33
C LEU A 107 -7.00 -16.85 7.66
N VAL A 108 -6.44 -18.06 7.84
CA VAL A 108 -5.71 -18.41 9.07
C VAL A 108 -4.48 -17.53 9.25
N LEU A 109 -3.67 -17.34 8.20
CA LEU A 109 -2.48 -16.49 8.29
C LEU A 109 -2.86 -15.01 8.51
N SER A 110 -3.93 -14.51 7.88
CA SER A 110 -4.45 -13.16 8.14
C SER A 110 -4.91 -13.01 9.59
N ALA A 111 -5.61 -14.01 10.14
CA ALA A 111 -6.04 -13.99 11.54
C ALA A 111 -4.84 -13.99 12.51
N ILE A 112 -3.81 -14.78 12.25
CA ILE A 112 -2.57 -14.78 13.04
C ILE A 112 -1.92 -13.39 12.99
N PHE A 113 -1.88 -12.76 11.80
CA PHE A 113 -1.33 -11.42 11.65
C PHE A 113 -2.10 -10.39 12.47
N PHE A 114 -3.44 -10.44 12.46
CA PHE A 114 -4.28 -9.57 13.28
C PHE A 114 -4.05 -9.78 14.80
N LEU A 115 -3.94 -11.03 15.24
CA LEU A 115 -3.66 -11.34 16.65
C LEU A 115 -2.30 -10.78 17.11
N VAL A 116 -1.30 -10.76 16.23
CA VAL A 116 0.01 -10.16 16.53
C VAL A 116 -0.07 -8.63 16.50
N MET A 117 -0.79 -8.05 15.53
CA MET A 117 -0.83 -6.59 15.36
C MET A 117 -1.75 -5.90 16.37
N LEU A 118 -2.80 -6.56 16.86
CA LEU A 118 -3.75 -5.95 17.79
C LEU A 118 -3.08 -5.39 19.07
N PRO A 119 -2.26 -6.15 19.82
CA PRO A 119 -1.55 -5.59 20.96
C PRO A 119 -0.55 -4.49 20.56
N VAL A 120 0.13 -4.63 19.42
CA VAL A 120 1.05 -3.60 18.93
C VAL A 120 0.30 -2.28 18.69
N ILE A 121 -0.82 -2.33 17.98
CA ILE A 121 -1.67 -1.15 17.72
C ILE A 121 -2.20 -0.58 19.04
N TRP A 122 -2.65 -1.45 19.97
CA TRP A 122 -3.16 -1.04 21.26
C TRP A 122 -2.16 -0.18 22.04
N PHE A 123 -0.90 -0.61 22.14
CA PHE A 123 0.14 0.13 22.83
C PHE A 123 0.59 1.39 22.09
N PHE A 124 0.83 1.29 20.78
CA PHE A 124 1.31 2.45 20.02
C PHE A 124 0.25 3.54 19.87
N SER A 125 -1.03 3.19 19.71
CA SER A 125 -2.12 4.16 19.61
C SER A 125 -2.31 5.04 20.87
N ALA A 126 -1.73 4.63 22.00
CA ALA A 126 -1.71 5.42 23.22
C ALA A 126 -0.61 6.49 23.25
N THR A 127 0.35 6.45 22.31
CA THR A 127 1.47 7.39 22.28
C THR A 127 1.10 8.72 21.61
N PRO A 128 1.68 9.87 22.05
CA PRO A 128 1.40 11.17 21.46
C PRO A 128 1.71 11.24 19.97
N ASP A 129 2.87 10.70 19.54
CA ASP A 129 3.30 10.72 18.14
C ASP A 129 2.32 9.97 17.23
N PHE A 130 1.78 8.86 17.71
CA PHE A 130 0.81 8.07 16.97
C PHE A 130 -0.56 8.77 16.95
N SER A 131 -1.03 9.25 18.09
CA SER A 131 -2.30 9.96 18.19
C SER A 131 -2.32 11.27 17.39
N ALA A 132 -1.19 11.93 17.20
CA ALA A 132 -1.09 13.11 16.34
C ALA A 132 -1.20 12.79 14.84
N LYS A 133 -0.99 11.54 14.44
CA LYS A 133 -0.88 11.11 13.05
C LYS A 133 -2.08 10.30 12.52
N TYR A 134 -2.77 9.59 13.41
CA TYR A 134 -3.84 8.67 13.01
C TYR A 134 -5.19 9.02 13.64
N PRO A 135 -6.32 8.89 12.87
CA PRO A 135 -6.36 8.69 11.42
C PRO A 135 -5.61 9.79 10.66
N HIS A 136 -5.08 9.49 9.47
CA HIS A 136 -4.35 10.50 8.69
C HIS A 136 -5.20 11.72 8.35
N LEU A 137 -6.51 11.55 8.13
CA LEU A 137 -7.48 12.63 8.05
C LEU A 137 -8.09 12.85 9.43
N LEU A 138 -7.56 13.84 10.17
CA LEU A 138 -7.93 14.05 11.58
C LEU A 138 -9.41 14.44 11.78
N SER A 139 -10.06 15.07 10.80
CA SER A 139 -11.49 15.46 10.86
C SER A 139 -12.42 14.25 10.99
N THR A 140 -12.02 13.08 10.47
CA THR A 140 -12.79 11.83 10.59
C THR A 140 -13.06 11.40 12.03
N ARG A 141 -12.23 11.86 12.99
CA ARG A 141 -12.46 11.62 14.42
C ARG A 141 -13.78 12.20 14.93
N ASN A 142 -14.30 13.23 14.26
CA ASN A 142 -15.49 13.96 14.67
C ASN A 142 -16.76 13.48 13.98
N SER A 143 -16.66 12.81 12.83
CA SER A 143 -17.80 12.38 12.00
C SER A 143 -17.64 10.93 11.56
N TRP A 144 -18.59 10.07 11.96
CA TRP A 144 -18.63 8.69 11.46
C TRP A 144 -18.92 8.62 9.96
N GLN A 145 -19.70 9.54 9.42
CA GLN A 145 -19.97 9.60 7.99
C GLN A 145 -18.66 9.85 7.22
N GLU A 146 -17.92 10.89 7.62
CA GLU A 146 -16.62 11.21 7.00
C GLU A 146 -15.62 10.05 7.17
N PHE A 147 -15.58 9.43 8.37
CA PHE A 147 -14.75 8.27 8.65
C PHE A 147 -14.99 7.12 7.66
N PHE A 148 -16.26 6.72 7.45
CA PHE A 148 -16.56 5.63 6.54
C PHE A 148 -16.37 5.96 5.06
N ILE A 149 -16.56 7.23 4.66
CA ILE A 149 -16.21 7.69 3.30
C ILE A 149 -14.70 7.59 3.09
N TYR A 150 -13.92 8.08 4.05
CA TYR A 150 -12.46 8.01 4.02
C TYR A 150 -11.98 6.55 3.96
N GLU A 151 -12.48 5.66 4.83
CA GLU A 151 -12.12 4.24 4.87
C GLU A 151 -12.48 3.50 3.57
N SER A 152 -13.58 3.88 2.93
CA SER A 152 -13.96 3.33 1.62
C SER A 152 -12.96 3.73 0.53
N GLY A 153 -12.48 4.98 0.56
CA GLY A 153 -11.39 5.43 -0.29
C GLY A 153 -10.06 4.73 0.05
N MET A 154 -9.76 4.56 1.34
CA MET A 154 -8.58 3.83 1.81
C MET A 154 -8.58 2.37 1.33
N LEU A 155 -9.74 1.72 1.27
CA LEU A 155 -9.86 0.37 0.71
C LEU A 155 -9.45 0.33 -0.77
N LEU A 156 -9.88 1.29 -1.59
CA LEU A 156 -9.44 1.38 -2.99
C LEU A 156 -7.92 1.57 -3.09
N TYR A 157 -7.37 2.44 -2.23
CA TYR A 157 -5.93 2.64 -2.15
C TYR A 157 -5.20 1.35 -1.74
N MET A 158 -5.67 0.62 -0.73
CA MET A 158 -5.05 -0.63 -0.29
C MET A 158 -5.13 -1.74 -1.34
N ILE A 159 -6.20 -1.81 -2.13
CA ILE A 159 -6.28 -2.72 -3.29
C ILE A 159 -5.16 -2.40 -4.28
N SER A 160 -4.97 -1.14 -4.63
CA SER A 160 -3.93 -0.73 -5.57
C SER A 160 -2.53 -0.91 -5.01
N TRP A 161 -2.34 -0.57 -3.74
CA TRP A 161 -1.07 -0.70 -3.03
C TRP A 161 -0.61 -2.14 -2.90
N GLU A 162 -1.49 -3.05 -2.50
CA GLU A 162 -1.14 -4.46 -2.43
C GLU A 162 -0.98 -5.09 -3.81
N PHE A 163 -1.77 -4.65 -4.79
CA PHE A 163 -1.68 -5.20 -6.12
C PHE A 163 -0.37 -4.82 -6.82
N ILE A 164 0.08 -3.57 -6.74
CA ILE A 164 1.34 -3.17 -7.40
C ILE A 164 2.53 -3.97 -6.85
N TRP A 165 2.59 -4.23 -5.54
CA TRP A 165 3.70 -4.93 -4.90
C TRP A 165 3.56 -6.44 -4.94
N ARG A 166 2.45 -6.99 -4.43
CA ARG A 166 2.23 -8.44 -4.25
C ARG A 166 1.56 -9.08 -5.46
N GLY A 167 0.77 -8.31 -6.21
CA GLY A 167 0.19 -8.75 -7.47
C GLY A 167 1.18 -8.59 -8.63
N PHE A 168 1.35 -7.37 -9.11
CA PHE A 168 2.08 -7.07 -10.33
C PHE A 168 3.57 -7.37 -10.23
N MET A 169 4.25 -6.79 -9.22
CA MET A 169 5.70 -6.93 -9.11
C MET A 169 6.12 -8.33 -8.64
N LEU A 170 5.58 -8.83 -7.52
CA LEU A 170 5.98 -10.12 -6.96
C LEU A 170 5.69 -11.27 -7.93
N PHE A 171 4.44 -11.40 -8.40
CA PHE A 171 4.09 -12.49 -9.30
C PHE A 171 4.69 -12.33 -10.69
N GLY A 172 4.85 -11.09 -11.18
CA GLY A 172 5.52 -10.83 -12.45
C GLY A 172 7.00 -11.25 -12.45
N LEU A 173 7.66 -11.18 -11.28
CA LEU A 173 9.06 -11.54 -11.09
C LEU A 173 9.27 -12.97 -10.57
N LYS A 174 8.23 -13.61 -10.04
CA LYS A 174 8.28 -14.92 -9.37
C LYS A 174 8.95 -16.01 -10.22
N GLU A 175 8.67 -16.03 -11.51
CA GLU A 175 9.19 -17.05 -12.42
C GLU A 175 10.72 -16.94 -12.56
N LYS A 176 11.25 -15.73 -12.63
CA LYS A 176 12.69 -15.49 -12.81
C LYS A 176 13.48 -15.53 -11.50
N PHE A 177 12.90 -15.00 -10.42
CA PHE A 177 13.61 -14.80 -9.15
C PHE A 177 13.15 -15.73 -8.01
N GLY A 178 12.12 -16.57 -8.22
CA GLY A 178 11.61 -17.45 -7.19
C GLY A 178 11.25 -16.68 -5.91
N TYR A 179 11.69 -17.18 -4.76
CA TYR A 179 11.45 -16.57 -3.45
C TYR A 179 12.10 -15.18 -3.27
N TYR A 180 13.14 -14.86 -4.04
CA TYR A 180 13.76 -13.54 -3.98
C TYR A 180 12.82 -12.42 -4.45
N ALA A 181 11.77 -12.75 -5.24
CA ALA A 181 10.75 -11.79 -5.60
C ALA A 181 10.06 -11.15 -4.38
N VAL A 182 9.97 -11.89 -3.24
CA VAL A 182 9.45 -11.38 -1.96
C VAL A 182 10.35 -10.26 -1.43
N LEU A 183 11.67 -10.41 -1.52
CA LEU A 183 12.61 -9.39 -1.06
C LEU A 183 12.69 -8.21 -2.04
N ILE A 184 12.62 -8.49 -3.33
CA ILE A 184 12.68 -7.45 -4.37
C ILE A 184 11.52 -6.46 -4.21
N GLN A 185 10.27 -6.96 -4.03
CA GLN A 185 9.11 -6.07 -3.86
C GLN A 185 9.10 -5.35 -2.49
N MET A 186 9.71 -5.95 -1.47
CA MET A 186 9.79 -5.36 -0.13
C MET A 186 10.63 -4.07 -0.14
N ILE A 187 11.70 -3.99 -0.94
CA ILE A 187 12.60 -2.82 -0.94
C ILE A 187 11.85 -1.51 -1.26
N PRO A 188 11.18 -1.33 -2.44
CA PRO A 188 10.46 -0.11 -2.72
C PRO A 188 9.28 0.11 -1.76
N PHE A 189 8.61 -0.95 -1.31
CA PHE A 189 7.56 -0.86 -0.31
C PHE A 189 8.04 -0.20 0.98
N VAL A 190 9.22 -0.57 1.49
CA VAL A 190 9.81 0.02 2.70
C VAL A 190 10.28 1.46 2.45
N ILE A 191 10.89 1.73 1.29
CA ILE A 191 11.34 3.10 0.94
C ILE A 191 10.16 4.08 0.96
N LEU A 192 8.99 3.66 0.49
CA LEU A 192 7.78 4.49 0.48
C LEU A 192 7.13 4.63 1.88
N HIS A 193 7.59 3.91 2.89
CA HIS A 193 7.24 4.14 4.30
C HIS A 193 8.12 5.20 4.98
N ASN A 194 9.17 5.70 4.33
CA ASN A 194 9.98 6.79 4.87
C ASN A 194 9.12 8.04 5.11
N GLY A 195 9.35 8.73 6.24
CA GLY A 195 8.52 9.85 6.69
C GLY A 195 7.39 9.46 7.63
N LYS A 196 7.17 8.15 7.87
CA LYS A 196 6.37 7.62 8.97
C LYS A 196 7.21 7.49 10.25
N PRO A 197 6.61 7.25 11.44
CA PRO A 197 7.37 6.97 12.65
C PRO A 197 8.39 5.83 12.45
N ALA A 198 9.59 5.97 13.02
CA ALA A 198 10.66 5.00 12.80
C ALA A 198 10.26 3.54 13.11
N PRO A 199 9.52 3.22 14.20
CA PRO A 199 9.06 1.86 14.45
C PRO A 199 8.15 1.31 13.35
N GLU A 200 7.32 2.15 12.73
CA GLU A 200 6.44 1.76 11.62
C GLU A 200 7.26 1.49 10.35
N THR A 201 8.23 2.34 10.02
CA THR A 201 9.11 2.15 8.87
C THR A 201 9.96 0.88 9.01
N PHE A 202 10.54 0.62 10.19
CA PHE A 202 11.24 -0.65 10.44
C PHE A 202 10.29 -1.85 10.43
N GLY A 203 9.09 -1.70 10.99
CA GLY A 203 8.03 -2.70 10.96
C GLY A 203 7.60 -3.06 9.54
N ALA A 204 7.66 -2.10 8.60
CA ALA A 204 7.36 -2.34 7.19
C ALA A 204 8.31 -3.35 6.52
N ILE A 205 9.53 -3.55 7.03
CA ILE A 205 10.43 -4.61 6.55
C ILE A 205 9.80 -5.97 6.84
N ALA A 206 9.45 -6.22 8.10
CA ALA A 206 8.81 -7.48 8.51
C ALA A 206 7.44 -7.66 7.84
N GLY A 207 6.61 -6.60 7.81
CA GLY A 207 5.31 -6.59 7.16
C GLY A 207 5.40 -6.84 5.65
N GLY A 208 6.37 -6.22 4.97
CA GLY A 208 6.63 -6.40 3.54
C GLY A 208 7.00 -7.83 3.17
N ILE A 209 7.83 -8.47 4.01
CA ILE A 209 8.20 -9.89 3.87
C ILE A 209 6.99 -10.77 4.17
N ALA A 210 6.29 -10.56 5.29
CA ALA A 210 5.15 -11.38 5.71
C ALA A 210 4.01 -11.37 4.69
N LEU A 211 3.62 -10.19 4.21
CA LEU A 211 2.60 -10.05 3.15
C LEU A 211 3.08 -10.64 1.82
N GLY A 212 4.37 -10.49 1.47
CA GLY A 212 4.95 -11.13 0.28
C GLY A 212 4.91 -12.66 0.37
N ILE A 213 5.23 -13.24 1.53
CA ILE A 213 5.12 -14.69 1.78
C ILE A 213 3.66 -15.12 1.73
N LEU A 214 2.74 -14.36 2.32
CA LEU A 214 1.30 -14.64 2.30
C LEU A 214 0.79 -14.72 0.85
N ALA A 215 1.09 -13.71 0.01
CA ALA A 215 0.74 -13.73 -1.40
C ALA A 215 1.36 -14.92 -2.13
N PHE A 216 2.66 -15.13 -1.96
CA PHE A 216 3.41 -16.20 -2.61
C PHE A 216 2.86 -17.59 -2.26
N ARG A 217 2.57 -17.82 -0.97
CA ARG A 217 2.08 -19.11 -0.45
C ARG A 217 0.64 -19.39 -0.87
N THR A 218 -0.22 -18.37 -0.90
CA THR A 218 -1.64 -18.54 -1.24
C THR A 218 -1.94 -18.35 -2.72
N ASN A 219 -0.97 -17.87 -3.52
CA ASN A 219 -1.20 -17.41 -4.90
C ASN A 219 -2.36 -16.42 -5.01
N SER A 220 -2.56 -15.57 -4.00
CA SER A 220 -3.64 -14.59 -3.96
C SER A 220 -3.18 -13.28 -3.30
N VAL A 221 -3.57 -12.16 -3.90
CA VAL A 221 -3.34 -10.83 -3.34
C VAL A 221 -4.46 -10.40 -2.38
N TYR A 222 -5.63 -11.05 -2.45
CA TYR A 222 -6.79 -10.66 -1.66
C TYR A 222 -6.55 -10.77 -0.16
N TYR A 223 -5.80 -11.77 0.29
CA TYR A 223 -5.45 -11.91 1.71
C TYR A 223 -4.46 -10.85 2.18
N CYS A 224 -3.61 -10.34 1.29
CA CYS A 224 -2.74 -9.21 1.60
C CYS A 224 -3.56 -7.92 1.74
N VAL A 225 -4.52 -7.69 0.84
CA VAL A 225 -5.47 -6.56 0.95
C VAL A 225 -6.27 -6.67 2.25
N LEU A 226 -6.85 -7.85 2.54
CA LEU A 226 -7.60 -8.08 3.78
C LEU A 226 -6.74 -7.77 5.01
N THR A 227 -5.52 -8.30 5.03
CA THR A 227 -4.62 -8.15 6.20
C THR A 227 -4.17 -6.70 6.36
N HIS A 228 -3.71 -6.05 5.30
CA HIS A 228 -3.18 -4.69 5.39
C HIS A 228 -4.29 -3.67 5.63
N MET A 229 -5.41 -3.76 4.88
CA MET A 229 -6.57 -2.89 5.12
C MET A 229 -7.15 -3.10 6.52
N GLY A 230 -7.24 -4.34 6.99
CA GLY A 230 -7.72 -4.62 8.34
C GLY A 230 -6.82 -4.03 9.43
N VAL A 231 -5.50 -4.05 9.26
CA VAL A 231 -4.54 -3.37 10.16
C VAL A 231 -4.74 -1.85 10.12
N MET A 232 -4.86 -1.25 8.93
CA MET A 232 -5.10 0.19 8.81
C MET A 232 -6.43 0.60 9.43
N PHE A 233 -7.49 -0.13 9.17
CA PHE A 233 -8.80 0.10 9.79
C PHE A 233 -8.75 -0.01 11.33
N MET A 234 -8.04 -1.01 11.88
CA MET A 234 -7.85 -1.11 13.34
C MET A 234 -7.07 0.08 13.90
N ILE A 235 -6.06 0.56 13.20
CA ILE A 235 -5.32 1.76 13.58
C ILE A 235 -6.26 2.96 13.66
N ASP A 236 -7.02 3.21 12.61
CA ASP A 236 -7.85 4.41 12.48
C ASP A 236 -9.06 4.36 13.42
N ILE A 237 -9.73 3.21 13.59
CA ILE A 237 -10.85 3.07 14.51
C ILE A 237 -10.39 3.21 15.98
N ILE A 238 -9.29 2.55 16.39
CA ILE A 238 -8.80 2.66 17.76
C ILE A 238 -8.35 4.09 18.07
N SER A 239 -7.66 4.75 17.15
CA SER A 239 -7.24 6.15 17.31
C SER A 239 -8.43 7.09 17.42
N THR A 240 -9.48 6.88 16.61
CA THR A 240 -10.73 7.64 16.67
C THR A 240 -11.46 7.45 17.99
N LEU A 241 -11.57 6.21 18.47
CA LEU A 241 -12.22 5.91 19.74
C LEU A 241 -11.46 6.49 20.93
N ARG A 242 -10.12 6.42 20.94
CA ARG A 242 -9.28 7.07 21.96
C ARG A 242 -9.47 8.57 22.00
N TYR A 243 -9.47 9.20 20.84
CA TYR A 243 -9.72 10.64 20.73
C TYR A 243 -11.09 11.03 21.29
N ARG A 244 -12.15 10.31 20.93
CA ARG A 244 -13.52 10.58 21.40
C ARG A 244 -13.72 10.30 22.87
N ALA A 245 -13.07 9.26 23.40
CA ALA A 245 -13.08 8.94 24.82
C ALA A 245 -12.17 9.85 25.66
N ASN A 246 -11.28 10.59 25.01
CA ASN A 246 -10.16 11.31 25.63
C ASN A 246 -9.36 10.39 26.59
N ASP A 247 -9.13 9.13 26.16
CA ASP A 247 -8.45 8.10 26.95
C ASP A 247 -7.33 7.45 26.17
N TYR A 248 -6.10 7.68 26.60
CA TYR A 248 -4.86 7.15 26.01
C TYR A 248 -4.17 6.15 26.94
N GLY A 249 -4.87 5.62 27.94
CA GLY A 249 -4.37 4.55 28.78
C GLY A 249 -4.28 3.21 28.03
N VAL A 250 -3.50 2.27 28.58
CA VAL A 250 -3.31 0.91 28.03
C VAL A 250 -3.94 -0.19 28.89
N GLY A 251 -4.48 0.17 30.05
CA GLY A 251 -5.12 -0.76 30.99
C GLY A 251 -6.51 -1.18 30.56
N ILE A 252 -7.08 -2.13 31.30
CA ILE A 252 -8.42 -2.67 31.04
C ILE A 252 -9.52 -1.60 31.18
N GLU A 253 -9.34 -0.61 32.06
CA GLU A 253 -10.27 0.51 32.21
C GLU A 253 -10.36 1.35 30.92
N SER A 254 -9.20 1.66 30.34
CA SER A 254 -9.15 2.38 29.06
C SER A 254 -9.82 1.60 27.94
N PHE A 255 -9.68 0.28 27.92
CA PHE A 255 -10.40 -0.56 26.95
C PHE A 255 -11.92 -0.38 27.07
N PHE A 256 -12.47 -0.44 28.28
CA PHE A 256 -13.91 -0.22 28.49
C PHE A 256 -14.33 1.23 28.19
N ASN A 257 -13.49 2.21 28.53
CA ASN A 257 -13.79 3.62 28.25
C ASN A 257 -13.90 3.91 26.76
N ILE A 258 -12.97 3.40 25.95
CA ILE A 258 -13.01 3.65 24.50
C ILE A 258 -14.17 2.91 23.81
N ILE A 259 -14.57 1.74 24.32
CA ILE A 259 -15.73 1.00 23.78
C ILE A 259 -17.05 1.72 24.08
N LYS A 260 -17.20 2.34 25.24
CA LYS A 260 -18.42 3.10 25.61
C LYS A 260 -18.76 4.22 24.61
N VAL A 261 -17.79 4.72 23.89
CA VAL A 261 -17.99 5.80 22.89
C VAL A 261 -18.66 5.30 21.61
N LEU A 262 -18.78 3.99 21.42
CA LEU A 262 -19.51 3.38 20.30
C LEU A 262 -21.02 3.38 20.51
N PHE A 263 -21.47 3.51 21.76
CA PHE A 263 -22.86 3.45 22.20
C PHE A 263 -23.30 4.77 22.82
#